data_acfc8aa294e8ff6e64764350ed086393
#
_entry.id   acfc8aa294e8ff6e64764350ed086393
#
_cell.length_a   1.000
_cell.length_b   1.000
_cell.length_c   1.000
_cell.angle_alpha   90.00
_cell.angle_beta   90.00
_cell.angle_gamma   90.00
#
_symmetry.space_group_name_H-M   'P 1'
#
loop_
_entity.id
_entity.type
_entity.pdbx_description
1 polymer ?
#
loop_
_entity_poly.entity_id
_entity_poly.type
_entity_poly.pdbx_seq_one_letter_code
_entity_poly.pdbx_strand_id
1 'polypeptide(L)'
;MEANQVIRYFPEQNAAYVRIKHMTNDPDDGKELLDFFATLEERGYEHCIIDIRGNTGGNTMHWMAYIVGPNFAEMPRCDFYQLLKGDYAREYAECYGISARPISELPLEELPELCPEDLEGVDSFLVMENGTMKITYGAFEPPLYTGRFWLLTDGLVYSASDSLAADAKASGFATLVGERTGGNGIGYSPVIRCLPNTGICFRYDSGLGLN
;
A
#
# COMPACT_ATOMS: atom_id res chain seq x y z
N MET A 1 24.82 -3.41 8.87
CA MET A 1 23.61 -2.72 8.36
C MET A 1 22.70 -2.48 9.54
N GLU A 2 21.96 -1.40 9.55
CA GLU A 2 20.94 -1.15 10.58
C GLU A 2 19.74 -2.05 10.34
N ALA A 3 19.16 -2.64 11.40
CA ALA A 3 18.00 -3.52 11.28
C ALA A 3 16.82 -2.81 10.61
N ASN A 4 16.12 -3.52 9.70
CA ASN A 4 14.93 -3.01 9.02
C ASN A 4 13.76 -2.84 9.98
N GLN A 5 13.70 -3.68 11.00
CA GLN A 5 12.63 -3.72 11.98
C GLN A 5 13.14 -3.34 13.37
N VAL A 6 12.25 -2.71 14.15
CA VAL A 6 12.49 -2.41 15.56
C VAL A 6 11.27 -2.85 16.36
N ILE A 7 11.41 -3.90 17.14
CA ILE A 7 10.34 -4.48 17.96
C ILE A 7 10.45 -4.01 19.41
N ARG A 8 9.30 -3.70 20.03
CA ARG A 8 9.18 -3.35 21.44
C ARG A 8 7.90 -3.92 22.04
N TYR A 9 7.94 -4.28 23.31
CA TYR A 9 6.79 -4.81 24.04
C TYR A 9 6.47 -3.87 25.23
N PHE A 10 5.18 -3.62 25.44
CA PHE A 10 4.64 -2.76 26.48
C PHE A 10 3.61 -3.54 27.30
N PRO A 11 4.03 -4.42 28.22
CA PRO A 11 3.12 -5.32 28.96
C PRO A 11 2.08 -4.56 29.79
N GLU A 12 2.47 -3.43 30.40
CA GLU A 12 1.56 -2.61 31.20
C GLU A 12 0.43 -1.96 30.38
N GLN A 13 0.67 -1.72 29.10
CA GLN A 13 -0.31 -1.15 28.14
C GLN A 13 -1.01 -2.24 27.32
N ASN A 14 -0.68 -3.49 27.56
CA ASN A 14 -1.17 -4.63 26.77
C ASN A 14 -0.94 -4.45 25.24
N ALA A 15 0.22 -3.88 24.89
CA ALA A 15 0.56 -3.48 23.54
C ALA A 15 1.95 -3.95 23.12
N ALA A 16 2.11 -4.21 21.82
CA ALA A 16 3.39 -4.43 21.20
C ALA A 16 3.53 -3.53 19.96
N TYR A 17 4.76 -3.22 19.62
CA TYR A 17 5.11 -2.27 18.57
C TYR A 17 6.17 -2.86 17.66
N VAL A 18 5.98 -2.69 16.37
CA VAL A 18 7.00 -2.96 15.37
C VAL A 18 7.11 -1.77 14.42
N ARG A 19 8.31 -1.23 14.27
CA ARG A 19 8.62 -0.26 13.21
C ARG A 19 9.22 -0.98 12.03
N ILE A 20 8.72 -0.70 10.82
CA ILE A 20 9.19 -1.26 9.55
C ILE A 20 9.71 -0.10 8.70
N LYS A 21 11.02 -0.08 8.43
CA LYS A 21 11.67 1.03 7.71
C LYS A 21 11.46 0.96 6.19
N HIS A 22 11.44 -0.27 5.64
CA HIS A 22 11.29 -0.52 4.20
C HIS A 22 10.51 -1.81 3.97
N MET A 23 9.78 -1.86 2.87
CA MET A 23 9.14 -3.09 2.38
C MET A 23 10.15 -3.89 1.56
N THR A 24 10.87 -4.79 2.22
CA THR A 24 12.01 -5.53 1.65
C THR A 24 11.59 -6.79 0.89
N ASN A 25 12.55 -7.40 0.19
CA ASN A 25 12.44 -8.76 -0.34
C ASN A 25 13.17 -9.79 0.53
N ASP A 26 13.67 -9.37 1.71
CA ASP A 26 14.43 -10.24 2.57
C ASP A 26 13.51 -11.22 3.32
N PRO A 27 13.67 -12.53 3.15
CA PRO A 27 12.87 -13.52 3.84
C PRO A 27 13.08 -13.51 5.36
N ASP A 28 14.25 -13.08 5.84
CA ASP A 28 14.55 -13.01 7.27
C ASP A 28 13.74 -11.89 7.94
N ASP A 29 13.58 -10.73 7.26
CA ASP A 29 12.67 -9.67 7.71
C ASP A 29 11.23 -10.18 7.82
N GLY A 30 10.79 -10.95 6.83
CA GLY A 30 9.46 -11.56 6.83
C GLY A 30 9.27 -12.55 7.98
N LYS A 31 10.26 -13.41 8.20
CA LYS A 31 10.24 -14.37 9.31
C LYS A 31 10.17 -13.67 10.67
N GLU A 32 10.90 -12.60 10.88
CA GLU A 32 10.87 -11.81 12.12
C GLU A 32 9.46 -11.27 12.40
N LEU A 33 8.71 -10.83 11.37
CA LEU A 33 7.32 -10.38 11.51
C LEU A 33 6.38 -11.54 11.90
N LEU A 34 6.52 -12.71 11.28
CA LEU A 34 5.71 -13.88 11.64
C LEU A 34 5.97 -14.31 13.08
N ASP A 35 7.22 -14.39 13.51
CA ASP A 35 7.61 -14.71 14.88
C ASP A 35 7.08 -13.65 15.88
N PHE A 36 7.07 -12.37 15.48
CA PHE A 36 6.50 -11.29 16.26
C PHE A 36 5.00 -11.48 16.48
N PHE A 37 4.18 -11.70 15.42
CA PHE A 37 2.74 -11.90 15.56
C PHE A 37 2.40 -13.16 16.39
N ALA A 38 3.11 -14.26 16.17
CA ALA A 38 2.95 -15.47 16.98
C ALA A 38 3.24 -15.21 18.47
N THR A 39 4.27 -14.40 18.75
CA THR A 39 4.60 -13.99 20.13
C THR A 39 3.49 -13.13 20.75
N LEU A 40 2.84 -12.26 19.97
CA LEU A 40 1.74 -11.43 20.46
C LEU A 40 0.55 -12.32 20.88
N GLU A 41 0.17 -13.27 20.05
CA GLU A 41 -0.92 -14.21 20.34
C GLU A 41 -0.60 -15.06 21.57
N GLU A 42 0.59 -15.68 21.63
CA GLU A 42 1.02 -16.51 22.73
C GLU A 42 1.00 -15.77 24.08
N ARG A 43 1.41 -14.49 24.08
CA ARG A 43 1.47 -13.66 25.29
C ARG A 43 0.18 -12.90 25.58
N GLY A 44 -0.82 -13.00 24.72
CA GLY A 44 -2.15 -12.39 24.88
C GLY A 44 -2.14 -10.86 24.82
N TYR A 45 -1.27 -10.25 24.00
CA TYR A 45 -1.32 -8.81 23.75
C TYR A 45 -2.59 -8.46 23.00
N GLU A 46 -3.28 -7.39 23.38
CA GLU A 46 -4.49 -6.92 22.72
C GLU A 46 -4.25 -5.93 21.59
N HIS A 47 -3.11 -5.23 21.62
CA HIS A 47 -2.80 -4.16 20.67
C HIS A 47 -1.47 -4.39 19.96
N CYS A 48 -1.52 -4.44 18.62
CA CYS A 48 -0.37 -4.46 17.75
C CYS A 48 -0.23 -3.12 17.04
N ILE A 49 0.85 -2.39 17.27
CA ILE A 49 1.15 -1.10 16.66
C ILE A 49 2.21 -1.31 15.58
N ILE A 50 1.83 -1.12 14.33
CA ILE A 50 2.71 -1.18 13.16
C ILE A 50 3.06 0.24 12.76
N ASP A 51 4.33 0.63 12.87
CA ASP A 51 4.81 1.97 12.51
C ASP A 51 5.53 1.93 11.17
N ILE A 52 4.90 2.53 10.16
CA ILE A 52 5.48 2.69 8.82
C ILE A 52 5.84 4.15 8.51
N ARG A 53 5.87 5.03 9.50
CA ARG A 53 6.26 6.44 9.30
C ARG A 53 7.66 6.54 8.73
N GLY A 54 7.81 7.33 7.65
CA GLY A 54 9.05 7.47 6.90
C GLY A 54 9.37 6.30 5.96
N ASN A 55 8.50 5.29 5.85
CA ASN A 55 8.71 4.15 4.96
C ASN A 55 8.30 4.51 3.53
N THR A 56 9.26 4.66 2.63
CA THR A 56 9.07 5.04 1.24
C THR A 56 8.62 3.89 0.32
N GLY A 57 8.25 2.75 0.89
CA GLY A 57 7.75 1.60 0.13
C GLY A 57 8.81 0.51 -0.13
N GLY A 58 8.70 -0.11 -1.29
CA GLY A 58 9.52 -1.25 -1.72
C GLY A 58 8.66 -2.32 -2.38
N ASN A 59 8.72 -3.55 -1.87
CA ASN A 59 7.95 -4.67 -2.40
C ASN A 59 6.59 -4.81 -1.71
N THR A 60 5.52 -4.69 -2.49
CA THR A 60 4.14 -4.90 -2.01
C THR A 60 3.94 -6.30 -1.40
N MET A 61 4.60 -7.31 -1.95
CA MET A 61 4.52 -8.68 -1.41
C MET A 61 5.01 -8.79 0.03
N HIS A 62 5.85 -7.87 0.51
CA HIS A 62 6.31 -7.88 1.89
C HIS A 62 5.13 -7.76 2.87
N TRP A 63 4.30 -6.74 2.73
CA TRP A 63 3.17 -6.57 3.63
C TRP A 63 2.04 -7.57 3.36
N MET A 64 1.84 -7.93 2.08
CA MET A 64 0.83 -8.93 1.72
C MET A 64 1.14 -10.28 2.36
N ALA A 65 2.40 -10.72 2.26
CA ALA A 65 2.81 -12.05 2.72
C ALA A 65 3.07 -12.14 4.22
N TYR A 66 3.56 -11.07 4.82
CA TYR A 66 4.11 -11.13 6.19
C TYR A 66 3.34 -10.28 7.20
N ILE A 67 2.43 -9.40 6.75
CA ILE A 67 1.61 -8.59 7.66
C ILE A 67 0.14 -8.97 7.54
N VAL A 68 -0.44 -8.83 6.35
CA VAL A 68 -1.87 -9.02 6.15
C VAL A 68 -2.23 -10.49 6.01
N GLY A 69 -1.60 -11.23 5.08
CA GLY A 69 -1.96 -12.61 4.78
C GLY A 69 -1.95 -13.55 5.99
N PRO A 70 -0.96 -13.46 6.91
CA PRO A 70 -0.95 -14.28 8.12
C PRO A 70 -2.04 -13.94 9.13
N ASN A 71 -2.59 -12.71 9.10
CA ASN A 71 -3.50 -12.21 10.11
C ASN A 71 -4.93 -11.98 9.60
N PHE A 72 -5.12 -11.98 8.28
CA PHE A 72 -6.41 -11.68 7.66
C PHE A 72 -6.60 -12.55 6.41
N ALA A 73 -7.42 -13.58 6.50
CA ALA A 73 -7.57 -14.60 5.45
C ALA A 73 -8.09 -14.03 4.11
N GLU A 74 -8.98 -13.05 4.19
CA GLU A 74 -9.58 -12.38 3.05
C GLU A 74 -9.64 -10.88 3.32
N MET A 75 -8.95 -10.07 2.53
CA MET A 75 -8.94 -8.62 2.68
C MET A 75 -9.54 -7.94 1.46
N PRO A 76 -10.68 -7.22 1.62
CA PRO A 76 -11.13 -6.30 0.60
C PRO A 76 -10.03 -5.27 0.31
N ARG A 77 -9.71 -5.07 -0.96
CA ARG A 77 -8.74 -4.07 -1.38
C ARG A 77 -9.46 -2.81 -1.83
N CYS A 78 -8.83 -1.67 -1.68
CA CYS A 78 -9.38 -0.45 -2.23
C CYS A 78 -9.38 -0.49 -3.76
N ASP A 79 -10.49 -0.06 -4.36
CA ASP A 79 -10.51 0.30 -5.76
C ASP A 79 -9.89 1.69 -5.91
N PHE A 80 -9.33 1.96 -7.06
CA PHE A 80 -8.76 3.27 -7.32
C PHE A 80 -8.98 3.73 -8.75
N TYR A 81 -8.95 5.04 -8.92
CA TYR A 81 -8.98 5.71 -10.21
C TYR A 81 -7.58 6.24 -10.54
N GLN A 82 -7.24 6.24 -11.82
CA GLN A 82 -6.04 6.93 -12.28
C GLN A 82 -6.42 7.88 -13.42
N LEU A 83 -6.24 9.17 -13.19
CA LEU A 83 -6.49 10.22 -14.18
C LEU A 83 -5.35 10.26 -15.19
N LEU A 84 -5.68 10.32 -16.47
CA LEU A 84 -4.73 10.29 -17.57
C LEU A 84 -4.81 11.58 -18.39
N LYS A 85 -3.65 11.95 -18.97
CA LYS A 85 -3.53 13.12 -19.83
C LYS A 85 -2.77 12.76 -21.12
N GLY A 86 -3.48 12.85 -22.24
CA GLY A 86 -2.92 12.63 -23.56
C GLY A 86 -2.82 11.15 -24.01
N ASP A 87 -2.59 10.99 -25.29
CA ASP A 87 -2.58 9.67 -25.96
C ASP A 87 -1.57 8.72 -25.38
N TYR A 88 -0.37 9.23 -25.04
CA TYR A 88 0.70 8.40 -24.52
C TYR A 88 0.34 7.69 -23.21
N ALA A 89 -0.34 8.40 -22.31
CA ALA A 89 -0.78 7.82 -21.03
C ALA A 89 -1.83 6.72 -21.26
N ARG A 90 -2.73 6.91 -22.22
CA ARG A 90 -3.71 5.89 -22.62
C ARG A 90 -3.05 4.66 -23.25
N GLU A 91 -2.17 4.86 -24.23
CA GLU A 91 -1.44 3.77 -24.89
C GLU A 91 -0.60 2.96 -23.87
N TYR A 92 0.01 3.65 -22.90
CA TYR A 92 0.75 2.97 -21.85
C TYR A 92 -0.15 2.10 -20.97
N ALA A 93 -1.33 2.58 -20.61
CA ALA A 93 -2.32 1.80 -19.86
C ALA A 93 -2.82 0.57 -20.64
N GLU A 94 -3.06 0.72 -21.95
CA GLU A 94 -3.46 -0.37 -22.84
C GLU A 94 -2.41 -1.49 -22.89
N CYS A 95 -1.13 -1.17 -22.75
CA CYS A 95 -0.07 -2.19 -22.63
C CYS A 95 -0.23 -3.11 -21.40
N TYR A 96 -0.96 -2.67 -20.39
CA TYR A 96 -1.36 -3.48 -19.23
C TYR A 96 -2.72 -4.15 -19.39
N GLY A 97 -3.33 -4.04 -20.56
CA GLY A 97 -4.64 -4.64 -20.88
C GLY A 97 -5.82 -3.88 -20.29
N ILE A 98 -5.64 -2.60 -19.94
CA ILE A 98 -6.69 -1.78 -19.33
C ILE A 98 -7.07 -0.66 -20.25
N SER A 99 -8.39 -0.56 -20.53
CA SER A 99 -8.96 0.46 -21.39
C SER A 99 -9.33 1.70 -20.58
N ALA A 100 -8.87 2.86 -21.04
CA ALA A 100 -9.25 4.14 -20.49
C ALA A 100 -10.72 4.49 -20.82
N ARG A 101 -11.38 5.15 -19.86
CA ARG A 101 -12.74 5.68 -20.01
C ARG A 101 -12.66 7.21 -20.18
N PRO A 102 -13.61 7.82 -20.92
CA PRO A 102 -13.67 9.26 -21.07
C PRO A 102 -13.84 9.98 -19.72
N ILE A 103 -13.16 11.12 -19.52
CA ILE A 103 -13.26 11.88 -18.26
C ILE A 103 -14.70 12.29 -17.90
N SER A 104 -15.59 12.41 -18.90
CA SER A 104 -17.00 12.71 -18.67
C SER A 104 -17.77 11.64 -17.89
N GLU A 105 -17.21 10.45 -17.76
CA GLU A 105 -17.79 9.33 -17.02
C GLU A 105 -17.19 9.19 -15.59
N LEU A 106 -16.27 10.08 -15.19
CA LEU A 106 -15.67 10.04 -13.86
C LEU A 106 -16.73 10.34 -12.79
N PRO A 107 -16.92 9.46 -11.79
CA PRO A 107 -17.90 9.67 -10.72
C PRO A 107 -17.39 10.68 -9.68
N LEU A 108 -17.47 11.96 -9.98
CA LEU A 108 -16.95 13.04 -9.14
C LEU A 108 -17.54 13.05 -7.72
N GLU A 109 -18.75 12.56 -7.57
CA GLU A 109 -19.41 12.42 -6.25
C GLU A 109 -18.72 11.42 -5.32
N GLU A 110 -17.98 10.47 -5.87
CA GLU A 110 -17.20 9.47 -5.12
C GLU A 110 -15.79 9.98 -4.76
N LEU A 111 -15.39 11.12 -5.32
CA LEU A 111 -14.05 11.70 -5.23
C LEU A 111 -14.07 13.12 -4.64
N PRO A 112 -14.57 13.31 -3.40
CA PRO A 112 -14.78 14.63 -2.82
C PRO A 112 -13.51 15.44 -2.56
N GLU A 113 -12.34 14.78 -2.56
CA GLU A 113 -11.05 15.44 -2.35
C GLU A 113 -10.41 15.95 -3.65
N LEU A 114 -11.03 15.64 -4.81
CA LEU A 114 -10.51 16.06 -6.10
C LEU A 114 -10.76 17.56 -6.34
N CYS A 115 -9.69 18.29 -6.60
CA CYS A 115 -9.77 19.71 -6.92
C CYS A 115 -10.01 19.92 -8.42
N PRO A 116 -10.70 21.00 -8.84
CA PRO A 116 -10.87 21.32 -10.26
C PRO A 116 -9.57 21.42 -11.04
N GLU A 117 -8.50 21.88 -10.38
CA GLU A 117 -7.15 22.00 -10.93
C GLU A 117 -6.54 20.64 -11.29
N ASP A 118 -6.90 19.59 -10.57
CA ASP A 118 -6.44 18.20 -10.83
C ASP A 118 -6.98 17.67 -12.16
N LEU A 119 -8.11 18.22 -12.62
CA LEU A 119 -8.75 17.86 -13.88
C LEU A 119 -8.23 18.65 -15.09
N GLU A 120 -7.37 19.64 -14.88
CA GLU A 120 -6.87 20.48 -15.97
C GLU A 120 -6.08 19.66 -17.00
N GLY A 121 -6.66 19.54 -18.20
CA GLY A 121 -6.10 18.80 -19.32
C GLY A 121 -6.16 17.28 -19.17
N VAL A 122 -6.86 16.73 -18.17
CA VAL A 122 -7.20 15.32 -18.07
C VAL A 122 -8.30 15.03 -19.11
N ASP A 123 -8.12 13.96 -19.88
CA ASP A 123 -9.05 13.57 -20.94
C ASP A 123 -9.69 12.19 -20.72
N SER A 124 -9.08 11.38 -19.87
CA SER A 124 -9.53 10.04 -19.60
C SER A 124 -9.11 9.56 -18.21
N PHE A 125 -9.66 8.44 -17.78
CA PHE A 125 -9.29 7.79 -16.52
C PHE A 125 -9.37 6.27 -16.64
N LEU A 126 -8.69 5.61 -15.73
CA LEU A 126 -8.76 4.16 -15.52
C LEU A 126 -9.46 3.87 -14.21
N VAL A 127 -10.13 2.74 -14.15
CA VAL A 127 -10.61 2.15 -12.90
C VAL A 127 -9.85 0.86 -12.65
N MET A 128 -9.32 0.70 -11.46
CA MET A 128 -8.76 -0.55 -10.99
C MET A 128 -9.64 -1.12 -9.89
N GLU A 129 -10.43 -2.09 -10.26
CA GLU A 129 -11.24 -2.88 -9.31
C GLU A 129 -10.36 -4.01 -8.75
N ASN A 130 -9.94 -3.87 -7.52
CA ASN A 130 -9.00 -4.81 -6.89
C ASN A 130 -9.69 -5.98 -6.18
N GLY A 131 -10.98 -5.89 -5.93
CA GLY A 131 -11.78 -6.95 -5.33
C GLY A 131 -11.28 -7.39 -3.94
N THR A 132 -11.33 -8.68 -3.68
CA THR A 132 -10.89 -9.26 -2.41
C THR A 132 -9.59 -10.04 -2.60
N MET A 133 -8.58 -9.67 -1.84
CA MET A 133 -7.31 -10.38 -1.80
C MET A 133 -7.43 -11.60 -0.88
N LYS A 134 -7.09 -12.77 -1.43
CA LYS A 134 -6.93 -14.02 -0.68
C LYS A 134 -5.45 -14.38 -0.70
N ILE A 135 -4.83 -14.36 0.45
CA ILE A 135 -3.42 -14.75 0.57
C ILE A 135 -3.35 -16.05 1.33
N THR A 136 -2.92 -17.09 0.63
CA THR A 136 -2.61 -18.38 1.25
C THR A 136 -1.09 -18.51 1.25
N TYR A 137 -0.45 -18.25 2.37
CA TYR A 137 0.99 -18.38 2.51
C TYR A 137 1.33 -19.54 3.45
N GLY A 138 1.95 -20.58 2.88
CA GLY A 138 2.61 -21.62 3.64
C GLY A 138 1.70 -22.47 4.52
N ALA A 139 2.24 -22.88 5.66
CA ALA A 139 1.60 -23.80 6.63
C ALA A 139 0.76 -23.08 7.71
N PHE A 140 0.48 -21.79 7.57
CA PHE A 140 -0.26 -21.02 8.56
C PHE A 140 -1.74 -21.00 8.21
N GLU A 141 -2.59 -21.33 9.17
CA GLU A 141 -4.02 -21.01 9.11
C GLU A 141 -4.23 -19.64 9.74
N PRO A 142 -4.65 -18.61 8.97
CA PRO A 142 -4.96 -17.31 9.55
C PRO A 142 -6.16 -17.37 10.50
N PRO A 143 -6.22 -16.51 11.53
CA PRO A 143 -5.25 -15.45 11.87
C PRO A 143 -4.13 -15.96 12.79
N LEU A 144 -2.91 -15.52 12.54
CA LEU A 144 -1.77 -15.76 13.40
C LEU A 144 -1.82 -14.90 14.68
N TYR A 145 -2.51 -13.75 14.61
CA TYR A 145 -2.78 -12.87 15.73
C TYR A 145 -4.20 -12.31 15.64
N THR A 146 -4.94 -12.35 16.74
CA THR A 146 -6.38 -12.03 16.82
C THR A 146 -6.68 -10.68 17.46
N GLY A 147 -5.66 -9.96 17.95
CA GLY A 147 -5.82 -8.64 18.56
C GLY A 147 -6.08 -7.51 17.55
N ARG A 148 -6.03 -6.29 18.05
CA ARG A 148 -6.31 -5.08 17.25
C ARG A 148 -5.03 -4.51 16.63
N PHE A 149 -5.10 -4.19 15.34
CA PHE A 149 -4.02 -3.55 14.62
C PHE A 149 -4.19 -2.02 14.57
N TRP A 150 -3.07 -1.32 14.78
CA TRP A 150 -2.94 0.12 14.62
C TRP A 150 -1.82 0.39 13.64
N LEU A 151 -2.05 1.21 12.62
CA LEU A 151 -1.08 1.54 11.60
C LEU A 151 -0.71 3.02 11.71
N LEU A 152 0.56 3.29 12.06
CA LEU A 152 1.05 4.67 12.17
C LEU A 152 1.58 5.14 10.82
N THR A 153 1.07 6.29 10.35
CA THR A 153 1.39 6.87 9.04
C THR A 153 1.85 8.33 9.16
N ASP A 154 2.63 8.77 8.17
CA ASP A 154 3.00 10.18 7.95
C ASP A 154 3.11 10.51 6.45
N GLY A 155 3.36 11.77 6.12
CA GLY A 155 3.50 12.26 4.74
C GLY A 155 4.71 11.71 3.97
N LEU A 156 5.59 10.91 4.60
CA LEU A 156 6.70 10.22 3.95
C LEU A 156 6.42 8.74 3.64
N VAL A 157 5.22 8.26 3.95
CA VAL A 157 4.78 6.90 3.57
C VAL A 157 4.42 6.89 2.09
N TYR A 158 5.15 6.07 1.31
CA TYR A 158 5.02 6.04 -0.14
C TYR A 158 4.89 4.62 -0.71
N SER A 159 4.37 4.51 -1.95
CA SER A 159 4.42 3.30 -2.79
C SER A 159 3.82 2.09 -2.06
N ALA A 160 4.52 0.96 -1.93
CA ALA A 160 4.03 -0.26 -1.28
C ALA A 160 3.54 -0.02 0.17
N SER A 161 4.08 0.95 0.88
CA SER A 161 3.62 1.30 2.23
C SER A 161 2.33 2.14 2.21
N ASP A 162 2.15 2.98 1.20
CA ASP A 162 0.92 3.71 0.96
C ASP A 162 -0.22 2.76 0.55
N SER A 163 0.05 1.77 -0.32
CA SER A 163 -0.96 0.75 -0.64
C SER A 163 -1.39 -0.08 0.57
N LEU A 164 -0.48 -0.39 1.50
CA LEU A 164 -0.86 -1.02 2.77
C LEU A 164 -1.83 -0.14 3.56
N ALA A 165 -1.55 1.17 3.66
CA ALA A 165 -2.41 2.09 4.38
C ALA A 165 -3.80 2.23 3.74
N ALA A 166 -3.85 2.35 2.41
CA ALA A 166 -5.10 2.41 1.65
C ALA A 166 -5.94 1.14 1.83
N ASP A 167 -5.34 -0.04 1.63
CA ASP A 167 -6.02 -1.32 1.79
C ASP A 167 -6.43 -1.60 3.25
N ALA A 168 -5.60 -1.20 4.23
CA ALA A 168 -5.94 -1.33 5.65
C ALA A 168 -7.15 -0.47 6.04
N LYS A 169 -7.25 0.75 5.49
CA LYS A 169 -8.41 1.64 5.68
C LYS A 169 -9.67 1.05 5.05
N ALA A 170 -9.58 0.59 3.80
CA ALA A 170 -10.73 0.06 3.06
C ALA A 170 -11.27 -1.24 3.67
N SER A 171 -10.40 -2.12 4.14
CA SER A 171 -10.77 -3.42 4.73
C SER A 171 -11.13 -3.36 6.21
N GLY A 172 -10.72 -2.32 6.92
CA GLY A 172 -10.79 -2.27 8.38
C GLY A 172 -9.76 -3.17 9.09
N PHE A 173 -8.73 -3.62 8.37
CA PHE A 173 -7.64 -4.44 8.93
C PHE A 173 -6.94 -3.74 10.08
N ALA A 174 -6.67 -2.45 9.96
CA ALA A 174 -6.04 -1.65 10.99
C ALA A 174 -6.72 -0.29 11.16
N THR A 175 -6.67 0.26 12.37
CA THR A 175 -6.99 1.67 12.61
C THR A 175 -5.78 2.52 12.25
N LEU A 176 -5.93 3.42 11.28
CA LEU A 176 -4.89 4.36 10.89
C LEU A 176 -4.77 5.49 11.90
N VAL A 177 -3.52 5.84 12.27
CA VAL A 177 -3.21 6.91 13.22
C VAL A 177 -2.05 7.73 12.67
N GLY A 178 -2.19 9.04 12.64
CA GLY A 178 -1.15 9.96 12.19
C GLY A 178 -1.62 10.89 11.08
N GLU A 179 -0.77 11.09 10.10
CA GLU A 179 -1.01 11.99 8.98
C GLU A 179 -1.36 11.23 7.70
N ARG A 180 -1.92 11.94 6.72
CA ARG A 180 -2.12 11.44 5.37
C ARG A 180 -0.79 10.98 4.78
N THR A 181 -0.80 9.85 4.10
CA THR A 181 0.36 9.30 3.39
C THR A 181 0.78 10.17 2.20
N GLY A 182 2.01 10.02 1.75
CA GLY A 182 2.56 10.77 0.62
C GLY A 182 2.08 10.29 -0.75
N GLY A 183 1.48 9.11 -0.82
CA GLY A 183 0.86 8.62 -2.05
C GLY A 183 1.70 7.63 -2.86
N ASN A 184 1.33 7.48 -4.15
CA ASN A 184 1.97 6.61 -5.15
C ASN A 184 1.95 5.09 -4.81
N GLY A 185 1.06 4.68 -3.91
CA GLY A 185 0.83 3.26 -3.59
C GLY A 185 -0.26 2.62 -4.43
N ILE A 186 -1.03 3.46 -5.12
CA ILE A 186 -2.10 3.09 -6.01
C ILE A 186 -1.76 3.57 -7.43
N GLY A 187 -2.04 2.76 -8.44
CA GLY A 187 -1.72 3.07 -9.82
C GLY A 187 -0.77 2.05 -10.45
N TYR A 188 -0.34 2.36 -11.67
CA TYR A 188 0.58 1.53 -12.42
C TYR A 188 2.03 1.81 -12.06
N SER A 189 2.88 0.85 -12.43
CA SER A 189 4.33 1.07 -12.40
C SER A 189 4.70 2.32 -13.19
N PRO A 190 5.63 3.15 -12.69
CA PRO A 190 6.06 4.36 -13.38
C PRO A 190 6.69 4.03 -14.74
N VAL A 191 6.49 4.93 -15.69
CA VAL A 191 7.11 4.85 -17.02
C VAL A 191 8.60 5.09 -16.91
N ILE A 192 9.41 4.22 -17.53
CA ILE A 192 10.87 4.40 -17.60
C ILE A 192 11.23 4.87 -19.01
N ARG A 193 11.99 5.94 -19.09
CA ARG A 193 12.53 6.52 -20.33
C ARG A 193 14.02 6.78 -20.21
N CYS A 194 14.72 6.63 -21.35
CA CYS A 194 16.12 7.00 -21.47
C CYS A 194 16.27 8.11 -22.53
N LEU A 195 17.03 9.12 -22.20
CA LEU A 195 17.35 10.19 -23.14
C LEU A 195 18.28 9.62 -24.24
N PRO A 196 17.94 9.78 -25.54
CA PRO A 196 18.65 9.09 -26.61
C PRO A 196 20.12 9.54 -26.77
N ASN A 197 20.42 10.81 -26.42
CA ASN A 197 21.76 11.37 -26.62
C ASN A 197 22.72 11.13 -25.45
N THR A 198 22.19 10.98 -24.22
CA THR A 198 23.02 10.89 -23.01
C THR A 198 22.93 9.52 -22.31
N GLY A 199 21.91 8.74 -22.65
CA GLY A 199 21.63 7.47 -21.97
C GLY A 199 21.10 7.64 -20.53
N ILE A 200 20.82 8.87 -20.07
CA ILE A 200 20.24 9.11 -18.75
C ILE A 200 18.84 8.53 -18.73
N CYS A 201 18.60 7.60 -17.82
CA CYS A 201 17.28 7.02 -17.58
C CYS A 201 16.59 7.75 -16.43
N PHE A 202 15.30 8.01 -16.60
CA PHE A 202 14.43 8.57 -15.57
C PHE A 202 13.09 7.85 -15.57
N ARG A 203 12.37 7.96 -14.47
CA ARG A 203 11.01 7.43 -14.34
C ARG A 203 10.06 8.54 -13.92
N TYR A 204 8.80 8.43 -14.34
CA TYR A 204 7.71 9.32 -13.97
C TYR A 204 6.38 8.58 -13.96
N ASP A 205 5.42 9.09 -13.22
CA ASP A 205 4.08 8.53 -13.19
C ASP A 205 3.27 8.99 -14.41
N SER A 206 2.48 8.08 -14.99
CA SER A 206 1.70 8.36 -16.19
C SER A 206 0.35 9.02 -15.90
N GLY A 207 -0.04 9.13 -14.63
CA GLY A 207 -1.32 9.71 -14.22
C GLY A 207 -1.38 9.99 -12.73
N LEU A 208 -2.43 10.69 -12.30
CA LEU A 208 -2.74 10.95 -10.90
C LEU A 208 -3.63 9.83 -10.36
N GLY A 209 -3.16 9.10 -9.34
CA GLY A 209 -3.93 8.08 -8.65
C GLY A 209 -4.82 8.66 -7.55
N LEU A 210 -6.06 8.16 -7.44
CA LEU A 210 -7.08 8.58 -6.47
C LEU A 210 -7.76 7.34 -5.88
N ASN A 211 -8.10 7.38 -4.58
CA ASN A 211 -8.85 6.34 -3.88
C ASN A 211 -9.80 6.90 -2.83
#